data_ce350bdd89c1cf77dce659193233be9f
#
_entry.id   ce350bdd89c1cf77dce659193233be9f
#
_cell.length_a   1.000
_cell.length_b   1.000
_cell.length_c   1.000
_cell.angle_alpha   90.00
_cell.angle_beta   90.00
_cell.angle_gamma   90.00
#
_symmetry.space_group_name_H-M   'P 1'
#
loop_
_entity.id
_entity.type
_entity.pdbx_description
1 polymer ?
#
loop_
_entity_poly.entity_id
_entity_poly.type
_entity_poly.pdbx_seq_one_letter_code
_entity_poly.pdbx_strand_id
1 'polypeptide(L)'
;MAQSNKFCTSISCMDGRIQLPIIHWLKEKYNVSYVDTITEPGVDKLFSNTNKIQEIKSKSLISINIHGSKLIMISGHHDCAGNPVSKNDHIAQIKNAMSTIQSWKLPVKIIGAWVNEDWELEIFEN
;
A
#
# COMPACT_ATOMS: atom_id res chain seq x y z
N MET A 1 -6.06 -24.47 -14.89
CA MET A 1 -6.55 -23.10 -14.90
C MET A 1 -5.43 -22.13 -15.24
N ALA A 2 -5.68 -21.24 -16.16
CA ALA A 2 -4.67 -20.26 -16.54
C ALA A 2 -4.41 -19.29 -15.38
N GLN A 3 -3.14 -19.01 -15.13
CA GLN A 3 -2.78 -17.98 -14.15
C GLN A 3 -3.09 -16.59 -14.72
N SER A 4 -3.55 -15.71 -13.86
CA SER A 4 -3.64 -14.30 -14.19
C SER A 4 -2.24 -13.74 -14.34
N ASN A 5 -2.00 -12.87 -15.32
CA ASN A 5 -0.76 -12.10 -15.43
C ASN A 5 -0.95 -10.67 -14.92
N LYS A 6 -1.96 -10.47 -14.07
CA LYS A 6 -2.29 -9.15 -13.53
C LYS A 6 -1.38 -8.78 -12.38
N PHE A 7 -1.06 -7.52 -12.32
CA PHE A 7 -0.29 -6.90 -11.23
C PHE A 7 -1.17 -5.99 -10.39
N CYS A 8 -0.74 -5.76 -9.16
CA CYS A 8 -1.21 -4.62 -8.35
C CYS A 8 -0.03 -4.01 -7.61
N THR A 9 -0.27 -2.87 -6.96
CA THR A 9 0.77 -2.11 -6.27
C THR A 9 0.50 -2.11 -4.77
N SER A 10 1.50 -2.44 -3.97
CA SER A 10 1.47 -2.31 -2.51
C SER A 10 2.50 -1.29 -2.07
N ILE A 11 2.05 -0.25 -1.39
CA ILE A 11 2.93 0.74 -0.74
C ILE A 11 2.87 0.44 0.76
N SER A 12 3.98 -0.04 1.32
CA SER A 12 4.00 -0.54 2.70
C SER A 12 5.32 -0.22 3.39
N CYS A 13 5.35 -0.40 4.72
CA CYS A 13 6.60 -0.43 5.45
C CYS A 13 7.45 -1.60 4.96
N MET A 14 8.76 -1.50 5.13
CA MET A 14 9.68 -2.59 4.79
C MET A 14 9.61 -3.76 5.76
N ASP A 15 8.87 -3.66 6.86
CA ASP A 15 8.81 -4.69 7.90
C ASP A 15 8.48 -6.06 7.29
N GLY A 16 9.32 -7.05 7.58
CA GLY A 16 9.18 -8.39 6.99
C GLY A 16 7.95 -9.16 7.46
N ARG A 17 7.38 -8.77 8.60
CA ARG A 17 6.22 -9.48 9.17
C ARG A 17 4.93 -9.21 8.41
N ILE A 18 4.84 -8.10 7.67
CA ILE A 18 3.63 -7.69 6.97
C ILE A 18 3.62 -8.09 5.50
N GLN A 19 4.75 -8.49 4.92
CA GLN A 19 4.85 -8.69 3.46
C GLN A 19 3.96 -9.84 2.99
N LEU A 20 4.10 -11.02 3.57
CA LEU A 20 3.28 -12.16 3.17
C LEU A 20 1.78 -11.95 3.45
N PRO A 21 1.36 -11.45 4.62
CA PRO A 21 -0.05 -11.15 4.85
C PRO A 21 -0.65 -10.23 3.79
N ILE A 22 0.05 -9.15 3.43
CA ILE A 22 -0.43 -8.21 2.41
C ILE A 22 -0.51 -8.89 1.04
N ILE A 23 0.55 -9.59 0.63
CA ILE A 23 0.62 -10.23 -0.67
C ILE A 23 -0.47 -11.29 -0.82
N HIS A 24 -0.63 -12.14 0.19
CA HIS A 24 -1.66 -13.19 0.17
C HIS A 24 -3.07 -12.58 0.07
N TRP A 25 -3.34 -11.54 0.85
CA TRP A 25 -4.64 -10.89 0.83
C TRP A 25 -4.95 -10.30 -0.55
N LEU A 26 -3.98 -9.59 -1.16
CA LEU A 26 -4.15 -8.98 -2.47
C LEU A 26 -4.37 -10.03 -3.57
N LYS A 27 -3.60 -11.10 -3.55
CA LYS A 27 -3.73 -12.17 -4.54
C LYS A 27 -5.08 -12.86 -4.42
N GLU A 28 -5.52 -13.13 -3.22
CA GLU A 28 -6.80 -13.81 -2.98
C GLU A 28 -7.99 -12.91 -3.33
N LYS A 29 -7.95 -11.65 -2.91
CA LYS A 29 -9.09 -10.73 -3.05
C LYS A 29 -9.25 -10.20 -4.46
N TYR A 30 -8.15 -9.93 -5.15
CA TYR A 30 -8.15 -9.27 -6.46
C TYR A 30 -7.69 -10.18 -7.60
N ASN A 31 -7.39 -11.43 -7.31
CA ASN A 31 -6.96 -12.41 -8.31
C ASN A 31 -5.79 -11.91 -9.17
N VAL A 32 -4.81 -11.27 -8.52
CA VAL A 32 -3.59 -10.84 -9.18
C VAL A 32 -2.52 -11.92 -9.03
N SER A 33 -1.62 -12.02 -10.01
CA SER A 33 -0.51 -12.97 -9.96
C SER A 33 0.70 -12.37 -9.26
N TYR A 34 0.89 -11.06 -9.38
CA TYR A 34 2.08 -10.38 -8.91
C TYR A 34 1.73 -9.10 -8.16
N VAL A 35 2.48 -8.82 -7.11
CA VAL A 35 2.34 -7.59 -6.32
C VAL A 35 3.66 -6.84 -6.40
N ASP A 36 3.64 -5.66 -7.03
CA ASP A 36 4.78 -4.75 -6.98
C ASP A 36 4.83 -4.09 -5.61
N THR A 37 5.90 -4.30 -4.87
CA THR A 37 6.03 -3.77 -3.53
C THR A 37 6.94 -2.56 -3.50
N ILE A 38 6.40 -1.44 -3.05
CA ILE A 38 7.13 -0.19 -2.83
C ILE A 38 7.23 -0.04 -1.32
N THR A 39 8.44 -0.10 -0.77
CA THR A 39 8.63 -0.11 0.67
C THR A 39 9.51 1.04 1.15
N GLU A 40 9.12 1.62 2.27
CA GLU A 40 9.88 2.61 3.02
C GLU A 40 9.55 2.43 4.49
N PRO A 41 10.52 2.57 5.42
CA PRO A 41 10.20 2.48 6.84
C PRO A 41 9.11 3.49 7.22
N GLY A 42 8.03 2.99 7.83
CA GLY A 42 6.94 3.85 8.29
C GLY A 42 6.33 4.69 7.17
N VAL A 43 6.06 4.10 6.03
CA VAL A 43 5.70 4.81 4.80
C VAL A 43 4.45 5.69 4.95
N ASP A 44 3.50 5.32 5.79
CA ASP A 44 2.26 6.07 5.95
C ASP A 44 2.48 7.50 6.48
N LYS A 45 3.53 7.73 7.26
CA LYS A 45 3.87 9.10 7.72
C LYS A 45 4.54 9.95 6.63
N LEU A 46 5.05 9.32 5.58
CA LEU A 46 5.86 10.01 4.57
C LEU A 46 5.04 10.81 3.58
N PHE A 47 3.72 10.67 3.59
CA PHE A 47 2.84 11.38 2.66
C PHE A 47 2.67 12.87 2.99
N SER A 48 3.30 13.35 4.04
CA SER A 48 3.48 14.78 4.31
C SER A 48 4.86 15.30 3.86
N ASN A 49 5.71 14.44 3.29
CA ASN A 49 7.06 14.78 2.80
C ASN A 49 7.07 14.81 1.28
N THR A 50 7.19 15.99 0.68
CA THR A 50 7.09 16.19 -0.77
C THR A 50 8.10 15.37 -1.56
N ASN A 51 9.36 15.29 -1.11
CA ASN A 51 10.39 14.54 -1.82
C ASN A 51 10.09 13.04 -1.83
N LYS A 52 9.66 12.49 -0.70
CA LYS A 52 9.31 11.08 -0.59
C LYS A 52 8.06 10.74 -1.39
N ILE A 53 7.09 11.64 -1.43
CA ILE A 53 5.88 11.46 -2.26
C ILE A 53 6.27 11.32 -3.73
N GLN A 54 7.19 12.13 -4.24
CA GLN A 54 7.61 12.07 -5.64
C GLN A 54 8.30 10.74 -5.96
N GLU A 55 9.15 10.24 -5.06
CA GLU A 55 9.80 8.94 -5.24
C GLU A 55 8.77 7.81 -5.28
N ILE A 56 7.83 7.81 -4.35
CA ILE A 56 6.78 6.79 -4.27
C ILE A 56 5.90 6.87 -5.52
N LYS A 57 5.53 8.07 -5.95
CA LYS A 57 4.72 8.27 -7.15
C LYS A 57 5.43 7.73 -8.40
N SER A 58 6.72 8.03 -8.56
CA SER A 58 7.50 7.56 -9.72
C SER A 58 7.51 6.03 -9.80
N LYS A 59 7.68 5.35 -8.67
CA LYS A 59 7.66 3.89 -8.61
C LYS A 59 6.26 3.34 -8.89
N SER A 60 5.23 3.99 -8.35
CA SER A 60 3.84 3.61 -8.59
C SER A 60 3.49 3.69 -10.08
N LEU A 61 3.99 4.73 -10.78
CA LEU A 61 3.73 4.89 -12.20
C LEU A 61 4.36 3.77 -13.03
N ILE A 62 5.48 3.21 -12.61
CA ILE A 62 6.06 2.03 -13.27
C ILE A 62 5.10 0.85 -13.16
N SER A 63 4.59 0.59 -11.95
CA SER A 63 3.64 -0.50 -11.73
C SER A 63 2.37 -0.33 -12.56
N ILE A 64 1.85 0.88 -12.66
CA ILE A 64 0.60 1.18 -13.36
C ILE A 64 0.82 1.19 -14.88
N ASN A 65 1.80 1.94 -15.36
CA ASN A 65 1.96 2.20 -16.79
C ASN A 65 2.64 1.04 -17.53
N ILE A 66 3.53 0.30 -16.86
CA ILE A 66 4.28 -0.77 -17.50
C ILE A 66 3.70 -2.14 -17.16
N HIS A 67 3.36 -2.37 -15.89
CA HIS A 67 2.80 -3.65 -15.46
C HIS A 67 1.27 -3.69 -15.52
N GLY A 68 0.61 -2.57 -15.80
CA GLY A 68 -0.84 -2.53 -15.92
C GLY A 68 -1.61 -2.66 -14.61
N SER A 69 -1.00 -2.33 -13.48
CA SER A 69 -1.66 -2.37 -12.19
C SER A 69 -2.91 -1.49 -12.16
N LYS A 70 -3.99 -2.01 -11.59
CA LYS A 70 -5.27 -1.29 -11.49
C LYS A 70 -5.70 -1.05 -10.05
N LEU A 71 -4.82 -1.35 -9.10
CA LEU A 71 -5.08 -1.19 -7.67
C LEU A 71 -3.81 -0.74 -6.99
N ILE A 72 -3.93 0.25 -6.11
CA ILE A 72 -2.89 0.63 -5.16
C ILE A 72 -3.42 0.41 -3.74
N MET A 73 -2.67 -0.33 -2.93
CA MET A 73 -2.90 -0.40 -1.49
C MET A 73 -1.82 0.40 -0.78
N ILE A 74 -2.23 1.27 0.14
CA ILE A 74 -1.33 1.96 1.09
C ILE A 74 -1.62 1.46 2.49
N SER A 75 -0.58 1.07 3.24
CA SER A 75 -0.78 0.44 4.55
C SER A 75 0.11 1.04 5.64
N GLY A 76 -0.35 0.87 6.86
CA GLY A 76 0.41 0.99 8.09
C GLY A 76 0.23 -0.29 8.89
N HIS A 77 1.02 -0.47 9.97
CA HIS A 77 0.95 -1.73 10.71
C HIS A 77 1.30 -1.57 12.19
N HIS A 78 0.86 -2.55 12.94
CA HIS A 78 1.16 -2.68 14.37
C HIS A 78 2.68 -2.78 14.61
N ASP A 79 3.15 -2.14 15.67
CA ASP A 79 4.56 -2.20 16.11
C ASP A 79 5.54 -1.76 15.01
N CYS A 80 5.28 -0.59 14.44
CA CYS A 80 6.11 -0.04 13.35
C CYS A 80 7.28 0.75 13.92
N ALA A 81 8.50 0.23 13.73
CA ALA A 81 9.71 0.91 14.20
C ALA A 81 9.96 2.24 13.49
N GLY A 82 9.62 2.32 12.21
CA GLY A 82 9.81 3.54 11.42
C GLY A 82 8.77 4.62 11.67
N ASN A 83 7.66 4.27 12.33
CA ASN A 83 6.57 5.19 12.64
C ASN A 83 5.87 4.74 13.93
N PRO A 84 6.50 4.96 15.11
CA PRO A 84 6.02 4.42 16.38
C PRO A 84 4.90 5.26 16.99
N VAL A 85 3.79 5.37 16.29
CA VAL A 85 2.61 6.12 16.74
C VAL A 85 1.46 5.16 17.03
N SER A 86 0.36 5.69 17.60
CA SER A 86 -0.82 4.89 17.93
C SER A 86 -1.51 4.36 16.68
N LYS A 87 -2.36 3.33 16.85
CA LYS A 87 -3.21 2.83 15.78
C LYS A 87 -4.04 3.95 15.16
N ASN A 88 -4.64 4.80 16.00
CA ASN A 88 -5.48 5.89 15.50
C ASN A 88 -4.69 6.88 14.65
N ASP A 89 -3.45 7.19 15.04
CA ASP A 89 -2.59 8.06 14.25
C ASP A 89 -2.20 7.41 12.93
N HIS A 90 -1.88 6.13 12.93
CA HIS A 90 -1.63 5.37 11.70
C HIS A 90 -2.82 5.43 10.76
N ILE A 91 -4.03 5.19 11.27
CA ILE A 91 -5.24 5.21 10.44
C ILE A 91 -5.46 6.58 9.82
N ALA A 92 -5.25 7.65 10.58
CA ALA A 92 -5.35 9.01 10.05
C ALA A 92 -4.32 9.25 8.94
N GLN A 93 -3.10 8.79 9.12
CA GLN A 93 -2.03 8.90 8.13
C GLN A 93 -2.33 8.07 6.87
N ILE A 94 -2.87 6.86 7.03
CA ILE A 94 -3.27 6.01 5.91
C ILE A 94 -4.35 6.72 5.09
N LYS A 95 -5.35 7.29 5.74
CA LYS A 95 -6.42 8.01 5.05
C LYS A 95 -5.91 9.25 4.33
N ASN A 96 -4.99 9.99 4.96
CA ASN A 96 -4.32 11.11 4.31
C ASN A 96 -3.53 10.67 3.07
N ALA A 97 -2.80 9.56 3.19
CA ALA A 97 -2.06 8.99 2.08
C ALA A 97 -2.99 8.59 0.92
N MET A 98 -4.13 7.97 1.23
CA MET A 98 -5.15 7.63 0.23
C MET A 98 -5.62 8.87 -0.53
N SER A 99 -5.89 9.96 0.20
CA SER A 99 -6.30 11.23 -0.42
C SER A 99 -5.22 11.79 -1.34
N THR A 100 -3.96 11.73 -0.91
CA THR A 100 -2.83 12.18 -1.73
C THR A 100 -2.71 11.36 -3.01
N ILE A 101 -2.81 10.03 -2.91
CA ILE A 101 -2.75 9.16 -4.09
C ILE A 101 -3.92 9.42 -5.03
N GLN A 102 -5.11 9.65 -4.50
CA GLN A 102 -6.28 10.01 -5.29
C GLN A 102 -6.06 11.31 -6.06
N SER A 103 -5.34 12.27 -5.47
CA SER A 103 -5.05 13.54 -6.13
C SER A 103 -4.19 13.39 -7.38
N TRP A 104 -3.50 12.26 -7.54
CA TRP A 104 -2.71 11.96 -8.74
C TRP A 104 -3.60 11.61 -9.95
N LYS A 105 -4.87 11.32 -9.74
CA LYS A 105 -5.87 11.05 -10.78
C LYS A 105 -5.45 9.91 -11.72
N LEU A 106 -4.95 8.82 -11.13
CA LEU A 106 -4.55 7.63 -11.86
C LEU A 106 -5.77 6.71 -12.10
N PRO A 107 -5.78 5.93 -13.19
CA PRO A 107 -6.89 5.03 -13.49
C PRO A 107 -6.83 3.75 -12.65
N VAL A 108 -6.84 3.88 -11.34
CA VAL A 108 -6.70 2.77 -10.40
C VAL A 108 -7.67 2.92 -9.24
N LYS A 109 -8.01 1.79 -8.63
CA LYS A 109 -8.69 1.77 -7.35
C LYS A 109 -7.65 1.96 -6.25
N ILE A 110 -7.99 2.72 -5.22
CA ILE A 110 -7.10 3.00 -4.09
C ILE A 110 -7.77 2.48 -2.82
N ILE A 111 -7.05 1.64 -2.08
CA ILE A 111 -7.49 1.14 -0.79
C ILE A 111 -6.41 1.39 0.25
N GLY A 112 -6.83 1.50 1.50
CA GLY A 112 -5.94 1.56 2.64
C GLY A 112 -6.05 0.29 3.48
N ALA A 113 -5.00 -0.02 4.23
CA ALA A 113 -5.00 -1.16 5.13
C ALA A 113 -4.24 -0.85 6.41
N TRP A 114 -4.79 -1.34 7.52
CA TRP A 114 -4.09 -1.47 8.78
C TRP A 114 -3.79 -2.95 9.01
N VAL A 115 -2.51 -3.31 9.19
CA VAL A 115 -2.13 -4.67 9.55
C VAL A 115 -2.00 -4.72 11.07
N ASN A 116 -2.88 -5.47 11.72
CA ASN A 116 -3.01 -5.47 13.17
C ASN A 116 -2.02 -6.41 13.87
N GLU A 117 -2.15 -6.55 15.19
CA GLU A 117 -1.26 -7.37 16.01
C GLU A 117 -1.34 -8.87 15.71
N ASP A 118 -2.40 -9.32 15.05
CA ASP A 118 -2.56 -10.70 14.59
C ASP A 118 -2.11 -10.89 13.14
N TRP A 119 -1.51 -9.84 12.56
CA TRP A 119 -1.06 -9.79 11.17
C TRP A 119 -2.20 -9.99 10.17
N GLU A 120 -3.40 -9.56 10.57
CA GLU A 120 -4.58 -9.52 9.71
C GLU A 120 -4.82 -8.10 9.20
N LEU A 121 -5.44 -7.97 8.03
CA LEU A 121 -5.68 -6.68 7.41
C LEU A 121 -7.08 -6.17 7.72
N GLU A 122 -7.14 -4.91 8.16
CA GLU A 122 -8.37 -4.13 8.28
C GLU A 122 -8.37 -3.14 7.12
N ILE A 123 -9.36 -3.21 6.24
CA ILE A 123 -9.34 -2.50 4.96
C ILE A 123 -10.19 -1.23 5.02
N PHE A 124 -9.67 -0.16 4.41
CA PHE A 124 -10.39 1.11 4.26
C PHE A 124 -10.61 1.37 2.78
N GLU A 125 -11.86 1.63 2.41
CA GLU A 125 -12.22 2.02 1.06
C GLU A 125 -12.91 3.38 1.11
N ASN A 126 -12.90 4.09 0.00
CA ASN A 126 -13.62 5.35 -0.11
C ASN A 126 -15.02 5.14 -0.62
#